data_b6a57961e9d55d68a8576c852e02597b
#
_entry.id   b6a57961e9d55d68a8576c852e02597b
#
_cell.length_a   1.000
_cell.length_b   1.000
_cell.length_c   1.000
_cell.angle_alpha   90.00
_cell.angle_beta   90.00
_cell.angle_gamma   90.00
#
_symmetry.space_group_name_H-M   'P 1'
#
loop_
_entity.id
_entity.type
_entity.pdbx_description
1 polymer ?
#
loop_
_entity_poly.entity_id
_entity_poly.type
_entity_poly.pdbx_seq_one_letter_code
_entity_poly.pdbx_strand_id
1 'polypeptide(L)'
;MIKQYIILSFLTLLVSIDVFAQNDEKKTSKVELLGALEMGTNDKIAKNAKRILGNVKLKQDDVFMYCDSVYLYTELNNFRAYGHVHLTKGDSIQVYSDSLYHFGNQKLSMFRGNVVMLDKNVKLYTDSLNYDMLRNTAYYYGWGKIVDSAATLTSSSGHYFTNSEVFFFKDSVVVTNENYTMHTDTLEYHSKSNKAIFKGPTTVLNDSNRLYAERGWYNTQRDLGRIHQNASYRNDNQTLDCDTLFYNRNEKYGEAFGNVVIKSLKDSINLTSNYAYYNEAKESSLATDSATMIQISKSDTTYLHADTLLSYVDTADGGIRNVFAYYKAQMFSEKIQMRCDSIAFSFKDSTVRLFGHPIIWSDSSQMKAENISFRIVDNELTDIYMKEKAIIISEKDSIHYNQIKGFEITGHLKDHELKKAVVNRRSETIYYLEEDGQLNSMNKTRCRQMIVHFKNGQANQIIWISEPEGQVLPLKDLDQGNMYFNDFEWLKHLRPKKVEDIYKWQPYTPKR
;
A
#
# COMPACT_ATOMS: atom_id res chain seq x y z
N MET A 1 21.65 -47.84 26.87
CA MET A 1 22.54 -48.97 26.67
C MET A 1 22.67 -49.20 25.18
N ILE A 2 23.90 -49.29 24.82
CA ILE A 2 24.64 -49.84 23.69
C ILE A 2 24.80 -48.90 22.49
N LYS A 3 26.03 -48.34 22.47
CA LYS A 3 26.76 -47.82 21.35
C LYS A 3 27.11 -48.93 20.36
N GLN A 4 27.05 -48.65 19.07
CA GLN A 4 27.94 -49.36 18.13
C GLN A 4 28.48 -48.35 17.10
N TYR A 5 29.80 -48.18 17.14
CA TYR A 5 30.63 -47.53 16.15
C TYR A 5 30.83 -48.47 14.98
N ILE A 6 30.65 -47.99 13.75
CA ILE A 6 31.16 -48.61 12.55
C ILE A 6 32.21 -47.71 11.94
N ILE A 7 33.45 -48.17 12.04
CA ILE A 7 34.64 -47.67 11.36
C ILE A 7 34.55 -48.14 9.91
N LEU A 8 34.50 -47.20 8.95
CA LEU A 8 34.64 -47.56 7.53
C LEU A 8 35.99 -47.07 7.05
N SER A 9 36.83 -48.04 6.67
CA SER A 9 38.18 -47.86 6.19
C SER A 9 38.22 -47.12 4.85
N PHE A 10 39.10 -46.10 4.77
CA PHE A 10 39.53 -45.45 3.55
C PHE A 10 40.34 -46.42 2.70
N LEU A 11 39.80 -46.79 1.54
CA LEU A 11 40.56 -47.38 0.46
C LEU A 11 40.82 -46.31 -0.59
N THR A 12 41.99 -45.72 -0.57
CA THR A 12 42.46 -44.76 -1.56
C THR A 12 42.78 -45.53 -2.86
N LEU A 13 41.89 -45.40 -3.82
CA LEU A 13 42.16 -45.76 -5.21
C LEU A 13 42.63 -44.49 -5.94
N LEU A 14 43.94 -44.35 -6.12
CA LEU A 14 44.55 -43.38 -7.00
C LEU A 14 44.23 -43.78 -8.45
N VAL A 15 43.17 -43.22 -9.01
CA VAL A 15 42.96 -43.15 -10.44
C VAL A 15 43.61 -41.86 -10.92
N SER A 16 44.76 -41.96 -11.54
CA SER A 16 45.37 -40.92 -12.32
C SER A 16 44.46 -40.60 -13.51
N ILE A 17 43.61 -39.59 -13.34
CA ILE A 17 42.91 -38.99 -14.46
C ILE A 17 43.93 -38.05 -15.15
N ASP A 18 44.52 -38.48 -16.23
CA ASP A 18 45.16 -37.61 -17.17
C ASP A 18 44.06 -36.63 -17.69
N VAL A 19 43.96 -35.45 -17.07
CA VAL A 19 43.23 -34.34 -17.62
C VAL A 19 44.03 -33.87 -18.82
N PHE A 20 43.74 -34.43 -19.99
CA PHE A 20 44.03 -33.76 -21.23
C PHE A 20 43.24 -32.42 -21.18
N ALA A 21 43.93 -31.36 -20.74
CA ALA A 21 43.49 -30.00 -21.05
C ALA A 21 43.62 -29.90 -22.59
N GLN A 22 42.53 -30.22 -23.27
CA GLN A 22 42.37 -29.71 -24.62
C GLN A 22 42.34 -28.21 -24.51
N ASN A 23 43.49 -27.55 -24.70
CA ASN A 23 43.53 -26.18 -25.12
C ASN A 23 42.86 -26.19 -26.51
N ASP A 24 41.53 -26.00 -26.50
CA ASP A 24 40.85 -25.47 -27.67
C ASP A 24 41.40 -24.04 -27.83
N GLU A 25 42.51 -23.91 -28.56
CA GLU A 25 42.87 -22.65 -29.18
C GLU A 25 41.66 -22.27 -30.05
N LYS A 26 40.77 -21.46 -29.50
CA LYS A 26 39.69 -20.81 -30.23
C LYS A 26 40.41 -20.09 -31.40
N LYS A 27 40.39 -20.72 -32.57
CA LYS A 27 40.89 -20.09 -33.81
C LYS A 27 40.20 -18.73 -33.89
N THR A 28 40.96 -17.66 -33.61
CA THR A 28 40.46 -16.28 -33.75
C THR A 28 40.22 -16.10 -35.23
N SER A 29 38.94 -15.86 -35.60
CA SER A 29 38.62 -15.53 -37.02
C SER A 29 39.31 -14.24 -37.40
N LYS A 30 39.87 -14.20 -38.59
CA LYS A 30 40.54 -13.00 -39.11
C LYS A 30 39.52 -12.04 -39.70
N VAL A 31 39.84 -10.76 -39.62
CA VAL A 31 39.13 -9.71 -40.37
C VAL A 31 39.46 -9.87 -41.84
N GLU A 32 38.47 -10.04 -42.68
CA GLU A 32 38.58 -10.21 -44.14
C GLU A 32 38.14 -8.93 -44.85
N LEU A 33 38.90 -8.52 -45.84
CA LEU A 33 38.52 -7.46 -46.77
C LEU A 33 37.75 -8.08 -47.94
N LEU A 34 36.47 -7.71 -48.07
CA LEU A 34 35.59 -8.22 -49.12
C LEU A 34 35.54 -7.28 -50.36
N GLY A 35 35.81 -5.97 -50.20
CA GLY A 35 35.78 -5.01 -51.29
C GLY A 35 36.25 -3.62 -50.87
N ALA A 36 36.82 -2.90 -51.82
CA ALA A 36 37.23 -1.50 -51.74
C ALA A 36 37.56 -0.97 -53.16
N LEU A 37 37.71 0.35 -53.32
CA LEU A 37 38.15 0.97 -54.57
C LEU A 37 39.65 1.06 -54.63
N GLU A 38 40.36 1.45 -53.61
CA GLU A 38 41.80 1.65 -53.53
C GLU A 38 42.42 1.06 -52.27
N MET A 39 43.62 0.53 -52.36
CA MET A 39 44.43 0.06 -51.26
C MET A 39 45.87 0.41 -51.41
N GLY A 40 46.52 0.95 -50.42
CA GLY A 40 47.94 1.30 -50.42
C GLY A 40 48.52 1.29 -48.98
N THR A 41 49.86 1.49 -48.91
CA THR A 41 50.55 1.65 -47.60
C THR A 41 51.24 3.01 -47.59
N ASN A 42 51.21 3.69 -46.47
CA ASN A 42 51.95 4.95 -46.26
C ASN A 42 52.36 5.07 -44.80
N ASP A 43 53.57 4.64 -44.47
CA ASP A 43 54.13 4.62 -43.14
C ASP A 43 54.25 6.00 -42.45
N LYS A 44 54.21 7.09 -43.24
CA LYS A 44 54.21 8.46 -42.73
C LYS A 44 52.85 8.85 -42.13
N ILE A 45 51.76 8.20 -42.61
CA ILE A 45 50.39 8.45 -42.12
C ILE A 45 50.00 7.45 -41.06
N ALA A 46 50.27 6.15 -41.29
CA ALA A 46 49.98 5.08 -40.32
C ALA A 46 50.97 3.93 -40.50
N LYS A 47 51.87 3.78 -39.50
CA LYS A 47 52.92 2.74 -39.52
C LYS A 47 52.27 1.34 -39.43
N ASN A 48 52.75 0.42 -40.29
CA ASN A 48 52.28 -0.98 -40.37
C ASN A 48 50.80 -1.13 -40.70
N ALA A 49 50.16 -0.13 -41.32
CA ALA A 49 48.75 -0.19 -41.67
C ALA A 49 48.56 -0.14 -43.20
N LYS A 50 47.61 -0.91 -43.70
CA LYS A 50 47.10 -0.76 -45.08
C LYS A 50 46.00 0.29 -45.06
N ARG A 51 46.14 1.35 -45.83
CA ARG A 51 45.09 2.34 -46.05
C ARG A 51 44.17 1.85 -47.16
N ILE A 52 42.89 1.74 -46.91
CA ILE A 52 41.88 1.23 -47.82
C ILE A 52 40.83 2.33 -47.99
N LEU A 53 40.42 2.63 -49.20
CA LEU A 53 39.52 3.73 -49.50
C LEU A 53 38.37 3.31 -50.42
N GLY A 54 37.24 3.93 -50.23
CA GLY A 54 36.05 3.90 -51.07
C GLY A 54 35.23 2.61 -50.97
N ASN A 55 34.03 2.73 -50.49
CA ASN A 55 33.03 1.64 -50.32
C ASN A 55 33.64 0.39 -49.67
N VAL A 56 34.39 0.59 -48.58
CA VAL A 56 35.11 -0.49 -47.91
C VAL A 56 34.11 -1.44 -47.26
N LYS A 57 34.28 -2.74 -47.52
CA LYS A 57 33.49 -3.81 -46.92
C LYS A 57 34.43 -4.82 -46.24
N LEU A 58 34.26 -4.97 -44.94
CA LEU A 58 34.97 -5.94 -44.11
C LEU A 58 34.02 -6.97 -43.55
N LYS A 59 34.55 -8.14 -43.18
CA LYS A 59 33.78 -9.23 -42.52
C LYS A 59 34.63 -9.86 -41.41
N GLN A 60 33.97 -10.21 -40.32
CA GLN A 60 34.51 -11.15 -39.35
C GLN A 60 33.35 -12.01 -38.81
N ASP A 61 33.43 -13.31 -38.94
CA ASP A 61 32.36 -14.27 -38.65
C ASP A 61 31.05 -13.90 -39.39
N ASP A 62 29.95 -13.63 -38.62
CA ASP A 62 28.65 -13.21 -39.11
C ASP A 62 28.44 -11.69 -39.14
N VAL A 63 29.50 -10.93 -38.86
CA VAL A 63 29.44 -9.47 -38.78
C VAL A 63 30.01 -8.85 -40.05
N PHE A 64 29.28 -7.97 -40.71
CA PHE A 64 29.70 -7.15 -41.81
C PHE A 64 29.87 -5.70 -41.38
N MET A 65 30.91 -5.03 -41.93
CA MET A 65 31.25 -3.66 -41.59
C MET A 65 31.50 -2.89 -42.90
N TYR A 66 30.89 -1.73 -43.01
CA TYR A 66 30.95 -0.83 -44.16
C TYR A 66 31.44 0.54 -43.71
N CYS A 67 32.25 1.24 -44.53
CA CYS A 67 32.72 2.59 -44.26
C CYS A 67 33.38 3.22 -45.52
N ASP A 68 33.72 4.51 -45.41
CA ASP A 68 34.41 5.21 -46.51
C ASP A 68 35.89 4.90 -46.54
N SER A 69 36.56 4.76 -45.39
CA SER A 69 38.00 4.49 -45.33
C SER A 69 38.39 3.67 -44.10
N VAL A 70 39.47 2.89 -44.24
CA VAL A 70 39.99 2.01 -43.18
C VAL A 70 41.52 2.07 -43.14
N TYR A 71 42.06 2.07 -41.92
CA TYR A 71 43.42 1.64 -41.62
C TYR A 71 43.39 0.23 -41.07
N LEU A 72 43.82 -0.77 -41.85
CA LEU A 72 43.84 -2.20 -41.50
C LEU A 72 45.22 -2.63 -41.03
N TYR A 73 45.32 -3.08 -39.79
CA TYR A 73 46.52 -3.63 -39.14
C TYR A 73 46.45 -5.16 -39.18
N THR A 74 46.91 -5.76 -40.25
CA THR A 74 46.73 -7.18 -40.55
C THR A 74 47.37 -8.10 -39.50
N GLU A 75 48.57 -7.74 -39.02
CA GLU A 75 49.30 -8.51 -38.00
C GLU A 75 48.59 -8.53 -36.66
N LEU A 76 47.94 -7.42 -36.29
CA LEU A 76 47.19 -7.27 -35.04
C LEU A 76 45.73 -7.75 -35.15
N ASN A 77 45.29 -8.06 -36.36
CA ASN A 77 43.89 -8.35 -36.69
C ASN A 77 42.93 -7.23 -36.24
N ASN A 78 43.35 -5.97 -36.36
CA ASN A 78 42.61 -4.78 -35.94
C ASN A 78 42.40 -3.83 -37.10
N PHE A 79 41.38 -2.96 -36.99
CA PHE A 79 41.22 -1.86 -37.95
C PHE A 79 40.62 -0.60 -37.31
N ARG A 80 40.79 0.53 -37.98
CA ARG A 80 40.13 1.81 -37.68
C ARG A 80 39.38 2.26 -38.90
N ALA A 81 38.06 2.37 -38.82
CA ALA A 81 37.18 2.79 -39.88
C ALA A 81 36.67 4.23 -39.63
N TYR A 82 36.52 4.97 -40.73
CA TYR A 82 36.07 6.36 -40.70
C TYR A 82 35.11 6.64 -41.86
N GLY A 83 34.10 7.48 -41.55
CA GLY A 83 33.09 7.95 -42.48
C GLY A 83 32.01 6.90 -42.75
N HIS A 84 30.77 7.27 -42.58
CA HIS A 84 29.57 6.44 -42.82
C HIS A 84 29.72 5.00 -42.32
N VAL A 85 30.28 4.85 -41.10
CA VAL A 85 30.47 3.52 -40.54
C VAL A 85 29.13 2.87 -40.31
N HIS A 86 28.98 1.64 -40.84
CA HIS A 86 27.79 0.82 -40.66
C HIS A 86 28.21 -0.63 -40.37
N LEU A 87 27.82 -1.15 -39.19
CA LEU A 87 28.00 -2.56 -38.83
C LEU A 87 26.66 -3.26 -38.82
N THR A 88 26.61 -4.46 -39.37
CA THR A 88 25.44 -5.35 -39.33
C THR A 88 25.82 -6.71 -38.75
N LYS A 89 24.94 -7.26 -37.89
CA LYS A 89 25.04 -8.62 -37.35
C LYS A 89 23.68 -9.30 -37.41
N GLY A 90 23.62 -10.39 -38.18
CA GLY A 90 22.33 -11.03 -38.49
C GLY A 90 21.36 -10.05 -39.16
N ASP A 91 20.05 -10.30 -38.94
CA ASP A 91 18.99 -9.52 -39.61
C ASP A 91 18.49 -8.35 -38.75
N SER A 92 18.87 -8.26 -37.48
CA SER A 92 18.28 -7.30 -36.55
C SER A 92 19.22 -6.19 -36.07
N ILE A 93 20.49 -6.50 -35.81
CA ILE A 93 21.44 -5.54 -35.23
C ILE A 93 22.12 -4.72 -36.28
N GLN A 94 21.97 -3.40 -36.23
CA GLN A 94 22.66 -2.43 -37.07
C GLN A 94 23.22 -1.32 -36.16
N VAL A 95 24.47 -0.93 -36.42
CA VAL A 95 25.13 0.18 -35.71
C VAL A 95 25.72 1.14 -36.70
N TYR A 96 25.40 2.41 -36.60
CA TYR A 96 25.94 3.53 -37.38
C TYR A 96 26.80 4.42 -36.50
N SER A 97 27.89 5.00 -37.06
CA SER A 97 28.74 5.95 -36.34
C SER A 97 29.66 6.72 -37.30
N ASP A 98 30.34 7.75 -36.79
CA ASP A 98 31.35 8.48 -37.54
C ASP A 98 32.67 7.69 -37.64
N SER A 99 33.01 6.93 -36.60
CA SER A 99 34.23 6.09 -36.60
C SER A 99 34.03 4.81 -35.76
N LEU A 100 34.84 3.80 -36.11
CA LEU A 100 34.89 2.49 -35.46
C LEU A 100 36.32 2.05 -35.25
N TYR A 101 36.65 1.64 -34.04
CA TYR A 101 37.87 0.92 -33.68
C TYR A 101 37.51 -0.52 -33.40
N HIS A 102 38.02 -1.45 -34.21
CA HIS A 102 37.72 -2.87 -34.08
C HIS A 102 38.99 -3.66 -33.72
N PHE A 103 38.88 -4.46 -32.66
CA PHE A 103 39.92 -5.35 -32.14
C PHE A 103 39.50 -6.79 -32.46
N GLY A 104 39.93 -7.33 -33.60
CA GLY A 104 39.44 -8.60 -34.11
C GLY A 104 39.74 -9.80 -33.21
N ASN A 105 40.93 -9.85 -32.57
CA ASN A 105 41.28 -10.93 -31.64
C ASN A 105 40.46 -10.89 -30.38
N GLN A 106 40.03 -9.70 -29.92
CA GLN A 106 39.17 -9.50 -28.75
C GLN A 106 37.68 -9.52 -29.10
N LYS A 107 37.37 -9.46 -30.42
CA LYS A 107 36.01 -9.33 -30.94
C LYS A 107 35.26 -8.15 -30.31
N LEU A 108 35.98 -7.04 -30.10
CA LEU A 108 35.47 -5.81 -29.50
C LEU A 108 35.43 -4.70 -30.57
N SER A 109 34.24 -4.11 -30.73
CA SER A 109 34.00 -2.94 -31.58
C SER A 109 33.70 -1.72 -30.72
N MET A 110 34.40 -0.60 -30.99
CA MET A 110 34.24 0.66 -30.26
C MET A 110 33.81 1.75 -31.25
N PHE A 111 32.54 2.12 -31.22
CA PHE A 111 31.93 3.14 -32.06
C PHE A 111 32.03 4.51 -31.38
N ARG A 112 32.30 5.56 -32.15
CA ARG A 112 32.44 6.92 -31.65
C ARG A 112 31.85 7.93 -32.65
N GLY A 113 31.17 8.94 -32.09
CA GLY A 113 30.52 10.02 -32.82
C GLY A 113 29.18 9.60 -33.42
N ASN A 114 28.10 10.31 -33.06
CA ASN A 114 26.75 10.16 -33.61
C ASN A 114 26.29 8.70 -33.69
N VAL A 115 26.54 7.92 -32.64
CA VAL A 115 26.24 6.47 -32.64
C VAL A 115 24.76 6.23 -32.59
N VAL A 116 24.25 5.45 -33.54
CA VAL A 116 22.87 4.95 -33.56
C VAL A 116 22.90 3.43 -33.68
N MET A 117 22.39 2.73 -32.67
CA MET A 117 22.20 1.28 -32.71
C MET A 117 20.70 0.97 -32.87
N LEU A 118 20.40 0.11 -33.83
CA LEU A 118 19.07 -0.41 -34.09
C LEU A 118 19.05 -1.90 -33.77
N ASP A 119 18.04 -2.36 -33.04
CA ASP A 119 17.73 -3.77 -32.86
C ASP A 119 16.21 -3.94 -32.75
N LYS A 120 15.61 -4.60 -33.75
CA LYS A 120 14.16 -4.74 -33.90
C LYS A 120 13.46 -3.37 -33.83
N ASN A 121 12.69 -3.11 -32.74
CA ASN A 121 11.93 -1.88 -32.57
C ASN A 121 12.64 -0.85 -31.64
N VAL A 122 13.84 -1.17 -31.17
CA VAL A 122 14.58 -0.32 -30.23
C VAL A 122 15.65 0.48 -30.97
N LYS A 123 15.73 1.77 -30.67
CA LYS A 123 16.77 2.67 -31.18
C LYS A 123 17.55 3.26 -30.00
N LEU A 124 18.88 3.02 -29.98
CA LEU A 124 19.77 3.63 -28.99
C LEU A 124 20.59 4.75 -29.69
N TYR A 125 20.62 5.92 -29.09
CA TYR A 125 21.44 7.07 -29.48
C TYR A 125 22.47 7.33 -28.38
N THR A 126 23.74 7.50 -28.75
CA THR A 126 24.86 7.85 -27.85
C THR A 126 26.03 8.40 -28.61
N ASP A 127 26.99 9.05 -27.96
CA ASP A 127 28.24 9.46 -28.60
C ASP A 127 29.29 8.36 -28.62
N SER A 128 29.13 7.35 -27.78
CA SER A 128 30.12 6.29 -27.57
C SER A 128 29.45 4.96 -27.21
N LEU A 129 29.63 3.95 -28.07
CA LEU A 129 29.14 2.60 -27.86
C LEU A 129 30.27 1.59 -28.01
N ASN A 130 30.34 0.64 -27.10
CA ASN A 130 31.20 -0.53 -27.24
C ASN A 130 30.33 -1.77 -27.45
N TYR A 131 30.72 -2.64 -28.36
CA TYR A 131 30.06 -3.91 -28.62
C TYR A 131 31.04 -5.07 -28.47
N ASP A 132 30.87 -5.83 -27.38
CA ASP A 132 31.60 -7.07 -27.10
C ASP A 132 30.85 -8.24 -27.76
N MET A 133 31.39 -8.72 -28.89
CA MET A 133 30.78 -9.79 -29.67
C MET A 133 30.94 -11.15 -28.97
N LEU A 134 31.94 -11.36 -28.10
CA LEU A 134 32.12 -12.60 -27.35
C LEU A 134 31.03 -12.76 -26.29
N ARG A 135 30.68 -11.65 -25.63
CA ARG A 135 29.64 -11.61 -24.60
C ARG A 135 28.27 -11.26 -25.16
N ASN A 136 28.19 -10.90 -26.43
CA ASN A 136 26.96 -10.36 -27.05
C ASN A 136 26.36 -9.22 -26.22
N THR A 137 27.21 -8.24 -25.85
CA THR A 137 26.85 -7.12 -25.01
C THR A 137 27.23 -5.80 -25.62
N ALA A 138 26.29 -4.92 -25.85
CA ALA A 138 26.50 -3.52 -26.18
C ALA A 138 26.43 -2.68 -24.91
N TYR A 139 27.36 -1.71 -24.76
CA TYR A 139 27.35 -0.84 -23.57
C TYR A 139 27.91 0.55 -23.88
N TYR A 140 27.39 1.54 -23.16
CA TYR A 140 27.80 2.94 -23.24
C TYR A 140 28.01 3.55 -21.86
N TYR A 141 28.85 4.61 -21.85
CA TYR A 141 29.08 5.44 -20.66
C TYR A 141 29.02 6.92 -21.08
N GLY A 142 28.59 7.76 -20.15
CA GLY A 142 28.45 9.21 -20.32
C GLY A 142 27.01 9.61 -20.57
N TRP A 143 26.39 9.10 -21.62
CA TRP A 143 24.98 9.38 -21.93
C TRP A 143 24.45 8.41 -23.01
N GLY A 144 23.16 8.06 -22.86
CA GLY A 144 22.42 7.30 -23.86
C GLY A 144 20.93 7.60 -23.81
N LYS A 145 20.32 7.61 -25.00
CA LYS A 145 18.87 7.75 -25.16
C LYS A 145 18.33 6.55 -25.94
N ILE A 146 17.39 5.85 -25.35
CA ILE A 146 16.67 4.75 -26.01
C ILE A 146 15.26 5.21 -26.32
N VAL A 147 14.82 4.91 -27.51
CA VAL A 147 13.46 5.19 -27.99
C VAL A 147 12.86 3.89 -28.50
N ASP A 148 11.73 3.52 -27.98
CA ASP A 148 10.87 2.49 -28.53
C ASP A 148 9.46 3.04 -28.84
N SER A 149 8.54 2.19 -29.24
CA SER A 149 7.17 2.61 -29.56
C SER A 149 6.36 3.10 -28.34
N ALA A 150 6.78 2.76 -27.11
CA ALA A 150 6.02 3.01 -25.90
C ALA A 150 6.61 4.11 -25.02
N ALA A 151 7.93 4.30 -25.03
CA ALA A 151 8.61 5.22 -24.13
C ALA A 151 9.96 5.70 -24.66
N THR A 152 10.44 6.79 -24.07
CA THR A 152 11.82 7.26 -24.20
C THR A 152 12.52 7.06 -22.84
N LEU A 153 13.74 6.49 -22.89
CA LEU A 153 14.59 6.31 -21.72
C LEU A 153 15.92 7.04 -21.92
N THR A 154 16.40 7.73 -20.89
CA THR A 154 17.75 8.30 -20.83
C THR A 154 18.48 7.80 -19.59
N SER A 155 19.81 7.63 -19.69
CA SER A 155 20.64 7.27 -18.53
C SER A 155 22.10 7.64 -18.76
N SER A 156 22.90 7.70 -17.68
CA SER A 156 24.34 7.96 -17.80
C SER A 156 25.10 6.74 -18.29
N SER A 157 24.65 5.53 -17.99
CA SER A 157 25.26 4.29 -18.49
C SER A 157 24.21 3.23 -18.80
N GLY A 158 24.50 2.38 -19.77
CA GLY A 158 23.62 1.28 -20.12
C GLY A 158 24.36 0.09 -20.71
N HIS A 159 23.79 -1.09 -20.47
CA HIS A 159 24.24 -2.36 -21.02
C HIS A 159 23.06 -3.05 -21.68
N TYR A 160 23.22 -3.57 -22.85
CA TYR A 160 22.24 -4.37 -23.57
C TYR A 160 22.82 -5.76 -23.85
N PHE A 161 22.24 -6.77 -23.25
CA PHE A 161 22.55 -8.18 -23.45
C PHE A 161 21.68 -8.74 -24.57
N THR A 162 22.24 -8.76 -25.80
CA THR A 162 21.46 -9.02 -27.02
C THR A 162 20.85 -10.43 -27.06
N ASN A 163 21.50 -11.44 -26.47
CA ASN A 163 20.98 -12.82 -26.44
C ASN A 163 19.75 -12.99 -25.53
N SER A 164 19.76 -12.33 -24.38
CA SER A 164 18.65 -12.38 -23.40
C SER A 164 17.62 -11.29 -23.64
N GLU A 165 17.96 -10.28 -24.47
CA GLU A 165 17.15 -9.08 -24.70
C GLU A 165 16.84 -8.33 -23.38
N VAL A 166 17.87 -8.25 -22.52
CA VAL A 166 17.80 -7.52 -21.24
C VAL A 166 18.63 -6.26 -21.31
N PHE A 167 18.00 -5.16 -20.94
CA PHE A 167 18.68 -3.87 -20.78
C PHE A 167 18.92 -3.61 -19.29
N PHE A 168 20.09 -3.06 -18.99
CA PHE A 168 20.45 -2.62 -17.65
C PHE A 168 20.93 -1.17 -17.72
N PHE A 169 20.26 -0.27 -17.00
CA PHE A 169 20.55 1.15 -16.97
C PHE A 169 20.94 1.59 -15.58
N LYS A 170 21.86 2.51 -15.48
CA LYS A 170 22.33 3.01 -14.20
C LYS A 170 22.65 4.49 -14.28
N ASP A 171 22.50 5.13 -13.12
CA ASP A 171 22.76 6.53 -12.84
C ASP A 171 21.85 7.49 -13.66
N SER A 172 21.02 8.24 -12.96
CA SER A 172 20.10 9.25 -13.55
C SER A 172 19.18 8.68 -14.63
N VAL A 173 18.60 7.51 -14.37
CA VAL A 173 17.66 6.89 -15.32
C VAL A 173 16.34 7.64 -15.29
N VAL A 174 15.93 8.13 -16.46
CA VAL A 174 14.62 8.78 -16.66
C VAL A 174 13.86 8.07 -17.77
N VAL A 175 12.66 7.61 -17.46
CA VAL A 175 11.72 7.02 -18.43
C VAL A 175 10.53 7.94 -18.59
N THR A 176 10.23 8.34 -19.81
CA THR A 176 9.10 9.24 -20.11
C THR A 176 8.21 8.62 -21.18
N ASN A 177 6.92 8.63 -20.94
CA ASN A 177 5.89 8.33 -21.94
C ASN A 177 4.75 9.37 -21.85
N GLU A 178 3.67 9.15 -22.59
CA GLU A 178 2.51 10.07 -22.60
C GLU A 178 1.83 10.21 -21.25
N ASN A 179 1.95 9.21 -20.35
CA ASN A 179 1.17 9.12 -19.12
C ASN A 179 1.97 9.44 -17.86
N TYR A 180 3.31 9.26 -17.88
CA TYR A 180 4.14 9.46 -16.69
C TYR A 180 5.60 9.73 -17.01
N THR A 181 6.31 10.27 -16.02
CA THR A 181 7.77 10.34 -15.97
C THR A 181 8.26 9.57 -14.74
N MET A 182 9.17 8.60 -14.96
CA MET A 182 9.82 7.84 -13.90
C MET A 182 11.27 8.30 -13.75
N HIS A 183 11.70 8.55 -12.54
CA HIS A 183 13.10 8.77 -12.15
C HIS A 183 13.55 7.62 -11.27
N THR A 184 14.65 6.97 -11.61
CA THR A 184 15.21 5.87 -10.83
C THR A 184 16.75 5.87 -10.92
N ASP A 185 17.40 5.25 -9.91
CA ASP A 185 18.86 5.07 -9.95
C ASP A 185 19.27 3.95 -10.90
N THR A 186 18.60 2.82 -10.80
CA THR A 186 18.94 1.60 -11.56
C THR A 186 17.67 0.94 -12.08
N LEU A 187 17.65 0.67 -13.39
CA LEU A 187 16.55 0.00 -14.09
C LEU A 187 17.05 -1.20 -14.88
N GLU A 188 16.40 -2.33 -14.71
CA GLU A 188 16.57 -3.52 -15.55
C GLU A 188 15.27 -3.76 -16.33
N TYR A 189 15.35 -3.83 -17.66
CA TYR A 189 14.19 -4.04 -18.52
C TYR A 189 14.35 -5.32 -19.36
N HIS A 190 13.42 -6.23 -19.19
CA HIS A 190 13.31 -7.49 -19.93
C HIS A 190 12.30 -7.33 -21.06
N SER A 191 12.77 -7.08 -22.28
CA SER A 191 11.87 -6.80 -23.41
C SER A 191 11.00 -7.99 -23.80
N LYS A 192 11.48 -9.24 -23.68
CA LYS A 192 10.68 -10.46 -23.94
C LYS A 192 9.47 -10.62 -23.04
N SER A 193 9.56 -10.20 -21.78
CA SER A 193 8.50 -10.32 -20.78
C SER A 193 7.80 -9.01 -20.48
N ASN A 194 8.23 -7.91 -21.11
CA ASN A 194 7.76 -6.55 -20.88
C ASN A 194 7.81 -6.15 -19.39
N LYS A 195 8.88 -6.59 -18.68
CA LYS A 195 9.04 -6.37 -17.26
C LYS A 195 10.18 -5.39 -16.98
N ALA A 196 9.82 -4.26 -16.35
CA ALA A 196 10.74 -3.30 -15.78
C ALA A 196 10.97 -3.60 -14.30
N ILE A 197 12.22 -3.69 -13.86
CA ILE A 197 12.62 -3.93 -12.47
C ILE A 197 13.50 -2.77 -12.04
N PHE A 198 13.08 -2.00 -11.06
CA PHE A 198 13.87 -0.91 -10.51
C PHE A 198 14.50 -1.32 -9.16
N LYS A 199 15.78 -0.92 -8.98
CA LYS A 199 16.65 -1.36 -7.87
C LYS A 199 17.30 -0.12 -7.24
N GLY A 200 16.51 0.69 -6.57
CA GLY A 200 16.94 1.94 -5.94
C GLY A 200 15.79 2.91 -5.82
N PRO A 201 15.99 4.06 -5.17
CA PRO A 201 14.98 5.08 -5.01
C PRO A 201 14.34 5.45 -6.35
N THR A 202 13.04 5.25 -6.46
CA THR A 202 12.28 5.43 -7.69
C THR A 202 11.08 6.31 -7.42
N THR A 203 10.90 7.36 -8.23
CA THR A 203 9.73 8.22 -8.20
C THR A 203 9.05 8.16 -9.56
N VAL A 204 7.75 7.91 -9.57
CA VAL A 204 6.90 8.00 -10.76
C VAL A 204 5.93 9.15 -10.58
N LEU A 205 5.91 10.04 -11.54
CA LEU A 205 5.09 11.26 -11.55
C LEU A 205 4.14 11.24 -12.75
N ASN A 206 2.89 11.57 -12.53
CA ASN A 206 1.98 12.02 -13.55
C ASN A 206 1.30 13.31 -13.07
N ASP A 207 0.37 13.88 -13.84
CA ASP A 207 -0.18 15.24 -13.60
C ASP A 207 -0.62 15.48 -12.14
N SER A 208 -1.19 14.50 -11.46
CA SER A 208 -1.74 14.64 -10.11
C SER A 208 -1.26 13.61 -9.11
N ASN A 209 -0.46 12.62 -9.55
CA ASN A 209 -0.07 11.50 -8.69
C ASN A 209 1.44 11.36 -8.60
N ARG A 210 1.91 11.06 -7.40
CA ARG A 210 3.30 10.70 -7.13
C ARG A 210 3.35 9.33 -6.45
N LEU A 211 4.09 8.41 -7.06
CA LEU A 211 4.41 7.12 -6.50
C LEU A 211 5.90 7.11 -6.15
N TYR A 212 6.26 6.55 -4.99
CA TYR A 212 7.63 6.34 -4.55
C TYR A 212 7.82 4.93 -4.02
N ALA A 213 8.97 4.33 -4.28
CA ALA A 213 9.46 3.13 -3.61
C ALA A 213 10.96 2.97 -3.84
N GLU A 214 11.63 2.14 -3.03
CA GLU A 214 13.04 1.84 -3.22
C GLU A 214 13.28 0.67 -4.16
N ARG A 215 12.32 -0.24 -4.28
CA ARG A 215 12.40 -1.40 -5.17
C ARG A 215 11.04 -1.77 -5.71
N GLY A 216 11.06 -2.44 -6.86
CA GLY A 216 9.81 -2.95 -7.42
C GLY A 216 9.97 -3.43 -8.85
N TRP A 217 8.84 -3.85 -9.38
CA TRP A 217 8.74 -4.20 -10.79
C TRP A 217 7.38 -3.80 -11.35
N TYR A 218 7.34 -3.57 -12.65
CA TYR A 218 6.13 -3.27 -13.40
C TYR A 218 6.16 -4.03 -14.73
N ASN A 219 5.03 -4.62 -15.09
CA ASN A 219 4.83 -5.25 -16.39
C ASN A 219 4.05 -4.30 -17.28
N THR A 220 4.68 -3.78 -18.32
CA THR A 220 4.12 -2.75 -19.21
C THR A 220 3.02 -3.27 -20.14
N GLN A 221 2.98 -4.57 -20.41
CA GLN A 221 1.97 -5.21 -21.26
C GLN A 221 0.71 -5.60 -20.45
N ARG A 222 0.91 -6.14 -19.24
CA ARG A 222 -0.18 -6.55 -18.34
C ARG A 222 -0.70 -5.41 -17.48
N ASP A 223 -0.01 -4.29 -17.47
CA ASP A 223 -0.34 -3.07 -16.75
C ASP A 223 -0.53 -3.30 -15.24
N LEU A 224 0.36 -4.10 -14.65
CA LEU A 224 0.37 -4.42 -13.24
C LEU A 224 1.79 -4.37 -12.66
N GLY A 225 1.89 -4.04 -11.38
CA GLY A 225 3.17 -3.94 -10.70
C GLY A 225 3.13 -4.17 -9.21
N ARG A 226 4.30 -4.37 -8.65
CA ARG A 226 4.52 -4.46 -7.21
C ARG A 226 5.72 -3.64 -6.83
N ILE A 227 5.53 -2.76 -5.87
CA ILE A 227 6.59 -1.92 -5.30
C ILE A 227 6.74 -2.24 -3.82
N HIS A 228 7.94 -2.11 -3.30
CA HIS A 228 8.22 -2.44 -1.92
C HIS A 228 9.39 -1.62 -1.37
N GLN A 229 9.55 -1.63 -0.05
CA GLN A 229 10.45 -0.80 0.72
C GLN A 229 10.05 0.69 0.64
N ASN A 230 9.37 1.16 1.68
CA ASN A 230 8.88 2.53 1.81
C ASN A 230 7.96 2.94 0.63
N ALA A 231 7.04 2.05 0.26
CA ALA A 231 6.09 2.34 -0.80
C ALA A 231 5.15 3.47 -0.37
N SER A 232 5.06 4.52 -1.19
CA SER A 232 4.23 5.70 -0.92
C SER A 232 3.50 6.13 -2.19
N TYR A 233 2.21 6.39 -2.05
CA TYR A 233 1.36 6.98 -3.08
C TYR A 233 0.73 8.27 -2.56
N ARG A 234 0.73 9.33 -3.35
CA ARG A 234 0.17 10.64 -3.00
C ARG A 234 -0.56 11.25 -4.17
N ASN A 235 -1.72 11.83 -3.89
CA ASN A 235 -2.46 12.69 -4.80
C ASN A 235 -3.09 13.87 -4.03
N ASP A 236 -3.90 14.68 -4.70
CA ASP A 236 -4.54 15.86 -4.11
C ASP A 236 -5.55 15.53 -2.99
N ASN A 237 -6.03 14.29 -2.93
CA ASN A 237 -7.08 13.88 -2.01
C ASN A 237 -6.58 13.04 -0.84
N GLN A 238 -5.48 12.28 -1.05
CA GLN A 238 -5.03 11.30 -0.07
C GLN A 238 -3.55 10.95 -0.20
N THR A 239 -2.99 10.44 0.89
CA THR A 239 -1.70 9.76 0.91
C THR A 239 -1.87 8.32 1.38
N LEU A 240 -1.07 7.41 0.82
CA LEU A 240 -0.94 6.03 1.27
C LEU A 240 0.54 5.73 1.45
N ASP A 241 0.93 5.25 2.62
CA ASP A 241 2.27 4.76 2.94
C ASP A 241 2.14 3.30 3.41
N CYS A 242 3.05 2.41 2.96
CA CYS A 242 3.06 0.99 3.34
C CYS A 242 4.41 0.33 3.02
N ASP A 243 4.61 -0.92 3.47
CA ASP A 243 5.83 -1.65 3.14
C ASP A 243 5.83 -2.15 1.70
N THR A 244 4.68 -2.62 1.22
CA THR A 244 4.50 -3.15 -0.16
C THR A 244 3.16 -2.72 -0.73
N LEU A 245 3.16 -2.24 -1.96
CA LEU A 245 1.97 -1.93 -2.72
C LEU A 245 1.94 -2.76 -4.01
N PHE A 246 0.88 -3.49 -4.24
CA PHE A 246 0.54 -4.12 -5.51
C PHE A 246 -0.59 -3.34 -6.18
N TYR A 247 -0.53 -3.18 -7.51
CA TYR A 247 -1.57 -2.53 -8.28
C TYR A 247 -1.75 -3.20 -9.64
N ASN A 248 -2.99 -3.47 -9.99
CA ASN A 248 -3.42 -3.97 -11.30
C ASN A 248 -4.35 -2.93 -11.94
N ARG A 249 -3.82 -2.21 -12.93
CA ARG A 249 -4.53 -1.11 -13.58
C ARG A 249 -5.66 -1.60 -14.46
N ASN A 250 -5.49 -2.74 -15.14
CA ASN A 250 -6.53 -3.29 -16.02
C ASN A 250 -7.76 -3.73 -15.22
N GLU A 251 -7.55 -4.34 -14.05
CA GLU A 251 -8.62 -4.77 -13.16
C GLU A 251 -9.00 -3.68 -12.14
N LYS A 252 -8.30 -2.54 -12.15
CA LYS A 252 -8.54 -1.38 -11.31
C LYS A 252 -8.59 -1.70 -9.82
N TYR A 253 -7.65 -2.52 -9.34
CA TYR A 253 -7.53 -2.79 -7.91
C TYR A 253 -6.10 -2.67 -7.40
N GLY A 254 -5.98 -2.40 -6.10
CA GLY A 254 -4.71 -2.33 -5.40
C GLY A 254 -4.75 -3.01 -4.05
N GLU A 255 -3.60 -3.49 -3.60
CA GLU A 255 -3.39 -4.13 -2.30
C GLU A 255 -2.16 -3.54 -1.63
N ALA A 256 -2.31 -3.10 -0.39
CA ALA A 256 -1.23 -2.59 0.45
C ALA A 256 -0.96 -3.54 1.60
N PHE A 257 0.31 -3.79 1.88
CA PHE A 257 0.75 -4.75 2.90
C PHE A 257 1.79 -4.11 3.82
N GLY A 258 1.64 -4.35 5.10
CA GLY A 258 2.55 -3.94 6.17
C GLY A 258 2.52 -2.44 6.45
N ASN A 259 2.33 -2.06 7.70
CA ASN A 259 2.35 -0.67 8.17
C ASN A 259 1.55 0.30 7.28
N VAL A 260 0.36 -0.14 6.85
CA VAL A 260 -0.48 0.65 5.97
C VAL A 260 -1.03 1.86 6.70
N VAL A 261 -0.79 3.05 6.16
CA VAL A 261 -1.33 4.33 6.65
C VAL A 261 -1.94 5.08 5.47
N ILE A 262 -3.24 5.27 5.50
CA ILE A 262 -3.98 6.07 4.52
C ILE A 262 -4.48 7.32 5.21
N LYS A 263 -4.21 8.50 4.65
CA LYS A 263 -4.69 9.79 5.17
C LYS A 263 -5.53 10.48 4.11
N SER A 264 -6.79 10.77 4.43
CA SER A 264 -7.60 11.69 3.64
C SER A 264 -7.15 13.12 3.94
N LEU A 265 -6.88 13.88 2.89
CA LEU A 265 -6.51 15.31 3.01
C LEU A 265 -7.75 16.21 3.09
N LYS A 266 -8.93 15.69 2.74
CA LYS A 266 -10.21 16.44 2.75
C LYS A 266 -11.01 16.24 4.04
N ASP A 267 -11.08 15.00 4.55
CA ASP A 267 -12.06 14.63 5.55
C ASP A 267 -11.47 14.49 6.95
N SER A 268 -10.17 14.78 7.13
CA SER A 268 -9.46 14.61 8.41
C SER A 268 -9.61 13.18 8.99
N ILE A 269 -9.67 12.18 8.10
CA ILE A 269 -9.77 10.77 8.44
C ILE A 269 -8.47 10.07 8.04
N ASN A 270 -7.89 9.36 8.99
CA ASN A 270 -6.78 8.45 8.75
C ASN A 270 -7.24 7.01 8.97
N LEU A 271 -6.66 6.09 8.19
CA LEU A 271 -6.86 4.65 8.34
C LEU A 271 -5.50 3.99 8.52
N THR A 272 -5.36 3.14 9.51
CA THR A 272 -4.16 2.31 9.71
C THR A 272 -4.54 0.84 9.73
N SER A 273 -3.67 -0.03 9.17
CA SER A 273 -3.87 -1.49 9.17
C SER A 273 -2.57 -2.19 8.75
N ASN A 274 -2.52 -3.53 8.81
CA ASN A 274 -1.43 -4.28 8.19
C ASN A 274 -1.77 -4.77 6.77
N TYR A 275 -3.04 -4.77 6.40
CA TYR A 275 -3.49 -5.06 5.05
C TYR A 275 -4.64 -4.13 4.66
N ALA A 276 -4.56 -3.59 3.44
CA ALA A 276 -5.67 -2.86 2.81
C ALA A 276 -5.84 -3.27 1.35
N TYR A 277 -7.08 -3.29 0.91
CA TYR A 277 -7.49 -3.58 -0.46
C TYR A 277 -8.43 -2.49 -0.96
N TYR A 278 -8.28 -2.09 -2.21
CA TYR A 278 -9.16 -1.16 -2.88
C TYR A 278 -9.50 -1.65 -4.29
N ASN A 279 -10.77 -1.59 -4.67
CA ASN A 279 -11.24 -1.90 -6.02
C ASN A 279 -12.06 -0.72 -6.55
N GLU A 280 -11.50 -0.02 -7.54
CA GLU A 280 -12.13 1.16 -8.13
C GLU A 280 -13.40 0.79 -8.92
N ALA A 281 -13.38 -0.32 -9.65
CA ALA A 281 -14.52 -0.74 -10.46
C ALA A 281 -15.75 -1.13 -9.63
N LYS A 282 -15.53 -1.61 -8.39
CA LYS A 282 -16.58 -1.95 -7.42
C LYS A 282 -16.79 -0.87 -6.38
N GLU A 283 -16.04 0.22 -6.44
CA GLU A 283 -16.01 1.28 -5.42
C GLU A 283 -15.97 0.71 -3.99
N SER A 284 -15.14 -0.32 -3.79
CA SER A 284 -15.02 -1.02 -2.51
C SER A 284 -13.62 -0.93 -1.94
N SER A 285 -13.54 -0.79 -0.63
CA SER A 285 -12.29 -0.79 0.13
C SER A 285 -12.42 -1.62 1.38
N LEU A 286 -11.33 -2.29 1.75
CA LEU A 286 -11.23 -3.12 2.94
C LEU A 286 -9.89 -2.85 3.62
N ALA A 287 -9.92 -2.76 4.95
CA ALA A 287 -8.73 -2.77 5.77
C ALA A 287 -8.89 -3.83 6.86
N THR A 288 -7.88 -4.62 7.10
CA THR A 288 -7.91 -5.68 8.12
C THR A 288 -6.53 -5.85 8.76
N ASP A 289 -6.47 -6.71 9.76
CA ASP A 289 -5.29 -6.91 10.58
C ASP A 289 -4.89 -5.61 11.31
N SER A 290 -5.48 -5.43 12.48
CA SER A 290 -5.37 -4.21 13.32
C SER A 290 -5.94 -2.94 12.68
N ALA A 291 -7.02 -3.07 11.91
CA ALA A 291 -7.63 -1.94 11.23
C ALA A 291 -8.17 -0.90 12.22
N THR A 292 -7.76 0.36 12.05
CA THR A 292 -8.17 1.47 12.90
C THR A 292 -8.47 2.71 12.07
N MET A 293 -9.65 3.24 12.22
CA MET A 293 -10.04 4.54 11.68
C MET A 293 -9.79 5.60 12.75
N ILE A 294 -9.17 6.70 12.36
CA ILE A 294 -8.86 7.84 13.23
C ILE A 294 -9.51 9.07 12.60
N GLN A 295 -10.49 9.62 13.26
CA GLN A 295 -11.15 10.86 12.83
C GLN A 295 -10.72 12.01 13.73
N ILE A 296 -10.11 13.02 13.12
CA ILE A 296 -9.60 14.20 13.81
C ILE A 296 -10.60 15.33 13.66
N SER A 297 -11.17 15.80 14.74
CA SER A 297 -12.02 17.00 14.78
C SER A 297 -11.33 18.13 15.53
N LYS A 298 -11.93 19.32 15.51
CA LYS A 298 -11.37 20.48 16.23
C LYS A 298 -11.34 20.31 17.74
N SER A 299 -12.26 19.51 18.28
CA SER A 299 -12.50 19.39 19.73
C SER A 299 -12.11 18.04 20.31
N ASP A 300 -11.96 16.99 19.47
CA ASP A 300 -11.69 15.62 19.95
C ASP A 300 -11.16 14.75 18.81
N THR A 301 -10.48 13.68 19.15
CA THR A 301 -10.04 12.65 18.19
C THR A 301 -10.73 11.34 18.53
N THR A 302 -11.41 10.77 17.55
CA THR A 302 -12.10 9.50 17.67
C THR A 302 -11.30 8.39 17.01
N TYR A 303 -11.06 7.30 17.73
CA TYR A 303 -10.41 6.09 17.28
C TYR A 303 -11.42 4.94 17.25
N LEU A 304 -11.60 4.31 16.10
CA LEU A 304 -12.45 3.14 15.93
C LEU A 304 -11.60 1.97 15.42
N HIS A 305 -11.49 0.94 16.23
CA HIS A 305 -10.83 -0.32 15.88
C HIS A 305 -11.85 -1.43 15.66
N ALA A 306 -11.57 -2.30 14.67
CA ALA A 306 -12.26 -3.57 14.46
C ALA A 306 -11.31 -4.56 13.78
N ASP A 307 -11.64 -5.85 13.77
CA ASP A 307 -10.86 -6.84 13.02
C ASP A 307 -10.81 -6.49 11.52
N THR A 308 -11.92 -5.94 10.96
CA THR A 308 -12.03 -5.51 9.56
C THR A 308 -12.89 -4.26 9.43
N LEU A 309 -12.40 -3.29 8.68
CA LEU A 309 -13.15 -2.14 8.19
C LEU A 309 -13.43 -2.32 6.70
N LEU A 310 -14.69 -2.24 6.30
CA LEU A 310 -15.15 -2.44 4.92
C LEU A 310 -16.00 -1.25 4.48
N SER A 311 -15.77 -0.74 3.28
CA SER A 311 -16.65 0.22 2.63
C SER A 311 -16.95 -0.26 1.22
N TYR A 312 -18.20 -0.16 0.80
CA TYR A 312 -18.60 -0.43 -0.58
C TYR A 312 -19.82 0.40 -0.98
N VAL A 313 -19.98 0.57 -2.29
CA VAL A 313 -21.16 1.19 -2.89
C VAL A 313 -22.12 0.10 -3.31
N ASP A 314 -23.35 0.14 -2.80
CA ASP A 314 -24.42 -0.79 -3.17
C ASP A 314 -25.11 -0.29 -4.44
N THR A 315 -24.74 -0.87 -5.57
CA THR A 315 -25.33 -0.53 -6.88
C THR A 315 -26.76 -0.98 -7.02
N ALA A 316 -27.20 -2.01 -6.29
CA ALA A 316 -28.58 -2.48 -6.29
C ALA A 316 -29.53 -1.54 -5.52
N ASP A 317 -29.01 -0.78 -4.55
CA ASP A 317 -29.78 0.22 -3.76
C ASP A 317 -29.46 1.67 -4.19
N GLY A 318 -29.30 1.90 -5.48
CA GLY A 318 -29.16 3.26 -6.03
C GLY A 318 -27.78 3.89 -5.89
N GLY A 319 -26.74 3.10 -5.69
CA GLY A 319 -25.36 3.61 -5.59
C GLY A 319 -25.04 4.22 -4.25
N ILE A 320 -25.63 3.72 -3.17
CA ILE A 320 -25.43 4.24 -1.82
C ILE A 320 -24.21 3.57 -1.17
N ARG A 321 -23.35 4.39 -0.58
CA ARG A 321 -22.20 3.90 0.17
C ARG A 321 -22.62 3.35 1.54
N ASN A 322 -22.03 2.20 1.90
CA ASN A 322 -22.14 1.60 3.21
C ASN A 322 -20.75 1.38 3.80
N VAL A 323 -20.61 1.53 5.10
CA VAL A 323 -19.37 1.32 5.85
C VAL A 323 -19.65 0.36 7.01
N PHE A 324 -18.76 -0.61 7.19
CA PHE A 324 -18.88 -1.63 8.23
C PHE A 324 -17.56 -1.74 9.01
N ALA A 325 -17.70 -1.95 10.31
CA ALA A 325 -16.62 -2.40 11.15
C ALA A 325 -17.01 -3.78 11.68
N TYR A 326 -16.33 -4.83 11.21
CA TYR A 326 -16.60 -6.21 11.57
C TYR A 326 -15.56 -6.74 12.51
N TYR A 327 -15.92 -7.28 13.43
CA TYR A 327 -15.86 -7.97 14.70
C TYR A 327 -15.00 -7.17 15.68
N LYS A 328 -15.40 -7.30 16.96
CA LYS A 328 -14.72 -6.71 18.11
C LYS A 328 -14.57 -5.19 17.99
N ALA A 329 -15.60 -4.52 17.47
CA ALA A 329 -15.56 -3.08 17.28
C ALA A 329 -15.48 -2.36 18.63
N GLN A 330 -14.45 -1.54 18.81
CA GLN A 330 -14.21 -0.70 19.97
C GLN A 330 -13.87 0.72 19.52
N MET A 331 -14.48 1.69 20.17
CA MET A 331 -14.25 3.10 19.91
C MET A 331 -13.78 3.80 21.18
N PHE A 332 -12.84 4.70 21.02
CA PHE A 332 -12.37 5.60 22.07
C PHE A 332 -12.34 7.03 21.57
N SER A 333 -12.95 7.92 22.33
CA SER A 333 -12.68 9.35 22.35
C SER A 333 -12.65 9.83 23.81
N GLU A 334 -12.23 11.05 24.08
CA GLU A 334 -12.20 11.55 25.47
C GLU A 334 -13.59 11.56 26.10
N LYS A 335 -14.63 11.91 25.33
CA LYS A 335 -15.99 12.06 25.81
C LYS A 335 -16.82 10.78 25.79
N ILE A 336 -16.63 9.93 24.76
CA ILE A 336 -17.47 8.76 24.52
C ILE A 336 -16.58 7.56 24.20
N GLN A 337 -16.88 6.43 24.84
CA GLN A 337 -16.30 5.14 24.53
C GLN A 337 -17.41 4.14 24.21
N MET A 338 -17.10 3.19 23.34
CA MET A 338 -18.08 2.23 22.88
C MET A 338 -17.43 0.88 22.59
N ARG A 339 -18.20 -0.17 22.79
CA ARG A 339 -17.87 -1.50 22.29
C ARG A 339 -19.11 -2.23 21.80
N CYS A 340 -18.96 -3.04 20.77
CA CYS A 340 -19.97 -3.96 20.25
C CYS A 340 -19.29 -5.01 19.37
N ASP A 341 -20.04 -5.99 18.89
CA ASP A 341 -19.47 -6.95 17.94
C ASP A 341 -19.17 -6.28 16.59
N SER A 342 -20.15 -5.58 16.04
CA SER A 342 -20.02 -4.96 14.70
C SER A 342 -20.78 -3.64 14.61
N ILE A 343 -20.35 -2.80 13.67
CA ILE A 343 -20.97 -1.51 13.37
C ILE A 343 -21.31 -1.45 11.89
N ALA A 344 -22.48 -0.92 11.54
CA ALA A 344 -22.85 -0.57 10.17
C ALA A 344 -23.25 0.90 10.10
N PHE A 345 -22.70 1.63 9.16
CA PHE A 345 -23.12 2.98 8.80
C PHE A 345 -23.67 2.99 7.38
N SER A 346 -24.87 3.50 7.20
CA SER A 346 -25.50 3.68 5.89
C SER A 346 -25.69 5.15 5.58
N PHE A 347 -25.19 5.59 4.44
CA PHE A 347 -25.41 6.94 3.95
C PHE A 347 -26.85 7.18 3.45
N LYS A 348 -27.65 6.13 3.28
CA LYS A 348 -29.05 6.23 2.88
C LYS A 348 -29.93 6.97 3.91
N ASP A 349 -29.76 6.62 5.17
CA ASP A 349 -30.54 7.17 6.28
C ASP A 349 -29.67 7.88 7.34
N SER A 350 -28.40 8.04 7.04
CA SER A 350 -27.40 8.66 7.92
C SER A 350 -27.41 8.05 9.34
N THR A 351 -27.55 6.71 9.40
CA THR A 351 -27.69 5.99 10.65
C THR A 351 -26.52 5.03 10.87
N VAL A 352 -25.91 5.11 12.05
CA VAL A 352 -24.97 4.11 12.57
C VAL A 352 -25.75 3.08 13.40
N ARG A 353 -25.56 1.80 13.13
CA ARG A 353 -26.18 0.69 13.86
C ARG A 353 -25.12 -0.15 14.53
N LEU A 354 -25.32 -0.44 15.80
CA LEU A 354 -24.43 -1.26 16.62
C LEU A 354 -25.06 -2.64 16.84
N PHE A 355 -24.27 -3.70 16.66
CA PHE A 355 -24.70 -5.08 16.77
C PHE A 355 -23.91 -5.86 17.81
N GLY A 356 -24.52 -6.86 18.44
CA GLY A 356 -23.87 -7.78 19.35
C GLY A 356 -23.53 -7.15 20.70
N HIS A 357 -24.55 -6.93 21.50
CA HIS A 357 -24.46 -6.43 22.89
C HIS A 357 -23.70 -5.10 23.02
N PRO A 358 -24.17 -4.05 22.34
CA PRO A 358 -23.53 -2.75 22.39
C PRO A 358 -23.55 -2.14 23.78
N ILE A 359 -22.42 -1.56 24.17
CA ILE A 359 -22.25 -0.81 25.41
C ILE A 359 -21.58 0.53 25.06
N ILE A 360 -22.14 1.59 25.60
CA ILE A 360 -21.62 2.96 25.40
C ILE A 360 -21.38 3.57 26.77
N TRP A 361 -20.30 4.28 26.93
CA TRP A 361 -19.96 5.05 28.11
C TRP A 361 -19.76 6.52 27.72
N SER A 362 -20.35 7.40 28.53
CA SER A 362 -20.14 8.85 28.44
C SER A 362 -20.13 9.41 29.85
N ASP A 363 -19.11 10.15 30.21
CA ASP A 363 -18.88 10.64 31.56
C ASP A 363 -19.01 9.52 32.65
N SER A 364 -19.90 9.67 33.60
CA SER A 364 -20.21 8.68 34.64
C SER A 364 -21.34 7.71 34.27
N SER A 365 -21.79 7.74 33.00
CA SER A 365 -22.97 6.96 32.57
C SER A 365 -22.57 5.82 31.63
N GLN A 366 -23.32 4.73 31.71
CA GLN A 366 -23.27 3.56 30.83
C GLN A 366 -24.63 3.35 30.19
N MET A 367 -24.69 3.12 28.92
CA MET A 367 -25.88 2.83 28.12
C MET A 367 -25.77 1.44 27.50
N LYS A 368 -26.86 0.65 27.60
CA LYS A 368 -26.91 -0.72 27.09
C LYS A 368 -28.32 -1.04 26.59
N ALA A 369 -28.43 -1.76 25.48
CA ALA A 369 -29.65 -2.32 24.92
C ALA A 369 -29.31 -3.51 24.00
N GLU A 370 -30.31 -4.27 23.54
CA GLU A 370 -30.12 -5.29 22.51
C GLU A 370 -29.76 -4.63 21.15
N ASN A 371 -30.43 -3.50 20.85
CA ASN A 371 -30.22 -2.72 19.62
C ASN A 371 -29.97 -1.26 19.98
N ILE A 372 -28.84 -0.73 19.50
CA ILE A 372 -28.51 0.70 19.60
C ILE A 372 -28.22 1.23 18.20
N SER A 373 -28.79 2.39 17.89
CA SER A 373 -28.47 3.11 16.67
C SER A 373 -28.36 4.61 16.92
N PHE A 374 -27.59 5.29 16.10
CA PHE A 374 -27.37 6.74 16.14
C PHE A 374 -27.78 7.36 14.82
N ARG A 375 -28.36 8.55 14.89
CA ARG A 375 -28.60 9.39 13.75
C ARG A 375 -27.55 10.49 13.68
N ILE A 376 -26.99 10.66 12.49
CA ILE A 376 -26.01 11.72 12.20
C ILE A 376 -26.68 12.72 11.25
N VAL A 377 -26.63 14.01 11.60
CA VAL A 377 -27.09 15.11 10.75
C VAL A 377 -25.98 16.15 10.73
N ASP A 378 -25.57 16.61 9.54
CA ASP A 378 -24.50 17.58 9.35
C ASP A 378 -23.18 17.21 10.05
N ASN A 379 -22.82 15.91 10.02
CA ASN A 379 -21.68 15.31 10.72
C ASN A 379 -21.73 15.38 12.24
N GLU A 380 -22.89 15.70 12.82
CA GLU A 380 -23.10 15.69 14.26
C GLU A 380 -24.06 14.56 14.67
N LEU A 381 -23.78 13.96 15.81
CA LEU A 381 -24.63 12.96 16.45
C LEU A 381 -25.81 13.66 17.10
N THR A 382 -27.03 13.44 16.59
CA THR A 382 -28.23 14.13 17.07
C THR A 382 -29.10 13.27 17.96
N ASP A 383 -29.28 11.99 17.60
CA ASP A 383 -30.18 11.11 18.31
C ASP A 383 -29.56 9.73 18.57
N ILE A 384 -29.87 9.15 19.71
CA ILE A 384 -29.58 7.76 20.04
C ILE A 384 -30.89 7.03 20.25
N TYR A 385 -31.04 5.89 19.60
CA TYR A 385 -32.18 4.99 19.74
C TYR A 385 -31.72 3.68 20.38
N MET A 386 -32.27 3.37 21.50
CA MET A 386 -31.99 2.14 22.26
C MET A 386 -33.29 1.34 22.33
N LYS A 387 -33.28 0.10 21.87
CA LYS A 387 -34.48 -0.76 21.84
C LYS A 387 -34.17 -2.11 22.44
N GLU A 388 -35.18 -2.60 23.18
CA GLU A 388 -35.17 -3.87 23.89
C GLU A 388 -34.13 -3.93 25.00
N LYS A 389 -34.60 -4.11 26.24
CA LYS A 389 -33.79 -4.09 27.46
C LYS A 389 -32.91 -2.82 27.57
N ALA A 390 -33.47 -1.69 27.14
CA ALA A 390 -32.73 -0.43 27.18
C ALA A 390 -32.55 0.05 28.60
N ILE A 391 -31.30 0.31 29.00
CA ILE A 391 -30.95 0.79 30.35
C ILE A 391 -29.83 1.83 30.26
N ILE A 392 -29.99 2.90 31.05
CA ILE A 392 -28.97 3.92 31.32
C ILE A 392 -28.64 3.82 32.81
N ILE A 393 -27.38 3.67 33.14
CA ILE A 393 -26.86 3.59 34.49
C ILE A 393 -25.87 4.74 34.70
N SER A 394 -26.04 5.54 35.73
CA SER A 394 -25.12 6.64 36.09
C SER A 394 -24.56 6.44 37.49
N GLU A 395 -23.23 6.39 37.61
CA GLU A 395 -22.51 6.21 38.87
C GLU A 395 -22.66 7.47 39.74
N LYS A 396 -23.14 7.34 40.97
CA LYS A 396 -23.20 8.38 42.00
C LYS A 396 -22.01 8.23 42.94
N ASP A 397 -21.81 7.03 43.44
CA ASP A 397 -20.67 6.59 44.25
C ASP A 397 -20.38 5.10 44.01
N SER A 398 -19.59 4.48 44.86
CA SER A 398 -19.16 3.09 44.69
C SER A 398 -20.29 2.04 44.74
N ILE A 399 -21.44 2.37 45.32
CA ILE A 399 -22.59 1.44 45.52
C ILE A 399 -23.92 2.01 45.05
N HIS A 400 -24.03 3.31 44.85
CA HIS A 400 -25.27 3.95 44.43
C HIS A 400 -25.24 4.34 42.96
N TYR A 401 -26.22 3.88 42.19
CA TYR A 401 -26.34 4.11 40.77
C TYR A 401 -27.74 4.57 40.40
N ASN A 402 -27.85 5.72 39.75
CA ASN A 402 -29.11 6.08 39.12
C ASN A 402 -29.35 5.15 37.93
N GLN A 403 -30.55 4.64 37.78
CA GLN A 403 -30.92 3.68 36.76
C GLN A 403 -32.19 4.11 36.04
N ILE A 404 -32.19 4.15 34.73
CA ILE A 404 -33.35 4.47 33.90
C ILE A 404 -33.50 3.32 32.91
N LYS A 405 -34.67 2.69 32.92
CA LYS A 405 -34.95 1.49 32.13
C LYS A 405 -36.26 1.63 31.37
N GLY A 406 -36.31 1.05 30.19
CA GLY A 406 -37.51 0.95 29.38
C GLY A 406 -37.38 -0.06 28.25
N PHE A 407 -38.45 -0.29 27.51
CA PHE A 407 -38.38 -1.07 26.29
C PHE A 407 -37.69 -0.26 25.16
N GLU A 408 -37.98 1.04 25.10
CA GLU A 408 -37.33 1.98 24.15
C GLU A 408 -36.88 3.24 24.90
N ILE A 409 -35.66 3.68 24.60
CA ILE A 409 -35.15 4.97 25.06
C ILE A 409 -34.66 5.72 23.81
N THR A 410 -35.20 6.93 23.60
CA THR A 410 -34.70 7.86 22.61
C THR A 410 -33.99 9.01 23.31
N GLY A 411 -32.69 9.10 23.12
CA GLY A 411 -31.86 10.18 23.64
C GLY A 411 -31.65 11.25 22.57
N HIS A 412 -31.78 12.53 22.93
CA HIS A 412 -31.48 13.67 22.09
C HIS A 412 -30.17 14.30 22.56
N LEU A 413 -29.20 14.37 21.69
CA LEU A 413 -27.88 14.92 21.98
C LEU A 413 -27.73 16.32 21.36
N LYS A 414 -26.93 17.14 22.03
CA LYS A 414 -26.48 18.43 21.53
C LYS A 414 -25.05 18.65 22.01
N ASP A 415 -24.16 19.06 21.12
CA ASP A 415 -22.73 19.25 21.43
C ASP A 415 -22.08 17.98 22.01
N HIS A 416 -22.46 16.80 21.48
CA HIS A 416 -22.05 15.44 21.93
C HIS A 416 -22.49 15.08 23.36
N GLU A 417 -23.37 15.85 23.99
CA GLU A 417 -23.91 15.57 25.32
C GLU A 417 -25.39 15.17 25.24
N LEU A 418 -25.77 14.15 26.00
CA LEU A 418 -27.18 13.79 26.17
C LEU A 418 -27.92 14.89 26.94
N LYS A 419 -28.89 15.53 26.31
CA LYS A 419 -29.68 16.62 26.91
C LYS A 419 -31.05 16.16 27.34
N LYS A 420 -31.66 15.20 26.66
CA LYS A 420 -32.99 14.68 26.95
C LYS A 420 -33.07 13.21 26.59
N ALA A 421 -33.73 12.42 27.40
CA ALA A 421 -34.14 11.06 27.05
C ALA A 421 -35.66 10.91 27.20
N VAL A 422 -36.28 10.26 26.22
CA VAL A 422 -37.68 9.85 26.27
C VAL A 422 -37.70 8.34 26.39
N VAL A 423 -38.27 7.84 27.48
CA VAL A 423 -38.36 6.42 27.80
C VAL A 423 -39.80 5.95 27.63
N ASN A 424 -39.98 4.95 26.78
CA ASN A 424 -41.31 4.44 26.42
C ASN A 424 -41.45 2.96 26.76
N ARG A 425 -42.66 2.58 27.11
CA ARG A 425 -43.08 1.21 27.38
C ARG A 425 -42.34 0.57 28.57
N ARG A 426 -43.02 0.39 29.70
CA ARG A 426 -42.47 -0.16 30.95
C ARG A 426 -41.30 0.66 31.45
N SER A 427 -41.50 1.95 31.58
CA SER A 427 -40.47 2.88 32.03
C SER A 427 -40.31 2.75 33.55
N GLU A 428 -39.10 2.50 33.99
CA GLU A 428 -38.75 2.33 35.40
C GLU A 428 -37.51 3.19 35.73
N THR A 429 -37.50 3.77 36.93
CA THR A 429 -36.32 4.48 37.43
C THR A 429 -35.98 4.10 38.85
N ILE A 430 -34.68 4.11 39.15
CA ILE A 430 -34.11 4.20 40.48
C ILE A 430 -33.27 5.46 40.48
N TYR A 431 -33.63 6.41 41.35
CA TYR A 431 -32.95 7.71 41.42
C TYR A 431 -32.65 8.11 42.85
N TYR A 432 -31.39 8.39 43.15
CA TYR A 432 -30.95 8.80 44.48
C TYR A 432 -31.05 10.31 44.62
N LEU A 433 -31.75 10.73 45.69
CA LEU A 433 -31.99 12.12 46.04
C LEU A 433 -30.89 12.62 46.98
N GLU A 434 -30.46 13.84 46.75
CA GLU A 434 -29.46 14.52 47.54
C GLU A 434 -30.11 15.70 48.30
N GLU A 435 -29.71 15.86 49.54
CA GLU A 435 -30.05 17.02 50.37
C GLU A 435 -28.74 17.50 50.99
N ASP A 436 -28.45 18.80 50.90
CA ASP A 436 -27.20 19.38 51.40
C ASP A 436 -25.92 18.68 50.93
N GLY A 437 -25.93 18.16 49.70
CA GLY A 437 -24.79 17.46 49.08
C GLY A 437 -24.54 16.03 49.60
N GLN A 438 -25.49 15.48 50.37
CA GLN A 438 -25.45 14.09 50.82
C GLN A 438 -26.65 13.32 50.29
N LEU A 439 -26.41 12.08 49.89
CA LEU A 439 -27.50 11.17 49.51
C LEU A 439 -28.37 10.88 50.75
N ASN A 440 -29.65 11.05 50.63
CA ASN A 440 -30.58 10.91 51.77
C ASN A 440 -31.62 9.82 51.52
N SER A 441 -32.13 9.69 50.31
CA SER A 441 -33.18 8.74 49.99
C SER A 441 -33.07 8.26 48.51
N MET A 442 -33.79 7.19 48.19
CA MET A 442 -33.93 6.63 46.88
C MET A 442 -35.38 6.66 46.44
N ASN A 443 -35.62 7.23 45.25
CA ASN A 443 -36.90 7.14 44.57
C ASN A 443 -36.89 5.94 43.61
N LYS A 444 -37.87 5.06 43.70
CA LYS A 444 -38.11 3.96 42.76
C LYS A 444 -39.50 4.14 42.18
N THR A 445 -39.57 4.41 40.86
CA THR A 445 -40.83 4.72 40.19
C THR A 445 -40.96 3.94 38.89
N ARG A 446 -42.17 3.48 38.58
CA ARG A 446 -42.57 2.90 37.30
C ARG A 446 -43.71 3.70 36.69
N CYS A 447 -43.75 3.78 35.35
CA CYS A 447 -44.80 4.45 34.58
C CYS A 447 -44.84 3.94 33.14
N ARG A 448 -45.79 4.40 32.34
CA ARG A 448 -45.78 4.03 30.90
C ARG A 448 -44.75 4.78 30.09
N GLN A 449 -44.53 6.05 30.41
CA GLN A 449 -43.57 6.92 29.72
C GLN A 449 -42.91 7.85 30.73
N MET A 450 -41.65 8.19 30.48
CA MET A 450 -40.98 9.27 31.22
C MET A 450 -40.11 10.11 30.31
N ILE A 451 -39.86 11.34 30.72
CA ILE A 451 -38.90 12.26 30.11
C ILE A 451 -37.85 12.60 31.16
N VAL A 452 -36.59 12.45 30.78
CA VAL A 452 -35.44 12.80 31.62
C VAL A 452 -34.66 13.90 30.94
N HIS A 453 -34.43 15.00 31.64
CA HIS A 453 -33.54 16.06 31.23
C HIS A 453 -32.19 15.90 31.94
N PHE A 454 -31.12 16.08 31.19
CA PHE A 454 -29.74 15.91 31.65
C PHE A 454 -29.03 17.26 31.70
N LYS A 455 -28.15 17.42 32.68
CA LYS A 455 -27.22 18.53 32.81
C LYS A 455 -25.89 17.96 33.32
N ASN A 456 -24.78 18.28 32.60
CA ASN A 456 -23.45 17.79 32.92
C ASN A 456 -23.40 16.23 33.09
N GLY A 457 -24.03 15.51 32.16
CA GLY A 457 -24.05 14.04 32.17
C GLY A 457 -24.91 13.38 33.22
N GLN A 458 -25.59 14.15 34.08
CA GLN A 458 -26.48 13.64 35.17
C GLN A 458 -27.93 14.01 34.95
N ALA A 459 -28.85 13.13 35.32
CA ALA A 459 -30.28 13.46 35.31
C ALA A 459 -30.55 14.62 36.26
N ASN A 460 -31.13 15.71 35.73
CA ASN A 460 -31.44 16.91 36.48
C ASN A 460 -32.93 17.06 36.76
N GLN A 461 -33.78 16.55 35.88
CA GLN A 461 -35.22 16.55 36.03
C GLN A 461 -35.81 15.29 35.44
N ILE A 462 -36.72 14.64 36.14
CA ILE A 462 -37.45 13.47 35.66
C ILE A 462 -38.94 13.77 35.72
N ILE A 463 -39.65 13.56 34.59
CA ILE A 463 -41.10 13.74 34.47
C ILE A 463 -41.71 12.38 34.17
N TRP A 464 -42.44 11.84 35.09
CA TRP A 464 -43.18 10.58 34.94
C TRP A 464 -44.56 10.86 34.33
N ILE A 465 -44.92 10.13 33.30
CA ILE A 465 -46.13 10.35 32.50
C ILE A 465 -46.93 9.06 32.45
N SER A 466 -48.27 9.16 32.61
CA SER A 466 -49.23 8.07 32.54
C SER A 466 -49.04 7.03 33.64
N GLU A 467 -49.84 7.19 34.69
CA GLU A 467 -49.98 6.27 35.83
C GLU A 467 -48.66 6.01 36.60
N PRO A 468 -47.98 7.04 37.10
CA PRO A 468 -46.77 6.82 37.87
C PRO A 468 -47.09 6.15 39.20
N GLU A 469 -46.40 5.03 39.46
CA GLU A 469 -46.41 4.36 40.75
C GLU A 469 -44.99 4.34 41.29
N GLY A 470 -44.77 4.84 42.48
CA GLY A 470 -43.43 4.91 43.05
C GLY A 470 -43.41 5.00 44.55
N GLN A 471 -42.23 4.83 45.10
CA GLN A 471 -41.95 4.98 46.52
C GLN A 471 -40.62 5.69 46.75
N VAL A 472 -40.55 6.46 47.81
CA VAL A 472 -39.29 7.06 48.29
C VAL A 472 -38.89 6.32 49.57
N LEU A 473 -37.69 5.76 49.55
CA LEU A 473 -37.12 4.99 50.65
C LEU A 473 -35.92 5.73 51.24
N PRO A 474 -35.87 6.00 52.55
CA PRO A 474 -34.67 6.51 53.18
C PRO A 474 -33.48 5.56 52.99
N LEU A 475 -32.28 6.06 52.84
CA LEU A 475 -31.09 5.21 52.63
C LEU A 475 -30.88 4.18 53.74
N LYS A 476 -31.17 4.54 54.97
CA LYS A 476 -31.06 3.63 56.13
C LYS A 476 -31.97 2.41 56.09
N ASP A 477 -33.03 2.48 55.28
CA ASP A 477 -34.03 1.43 55.17
C ASP A 477 -33.90 0.62 53.88
N LEU A 478 -32.81 0.87 53.10
CA LEU A 478 -32.54 0.18 51.84
C LEU A 478 -31.90 -1.19 52.07
N ASP A 479 -32.52 -2.18 51.49
CA ASP A 479 -31.91 -3.50 51.31
C ASP A 479 -31.28 -3.60 49.89
N GLN A 480 -30.24 -4.43 49.77
CA GLN A 480 -29.51 -4.59 48.51
C GLN A 480 -30.40 -5.03 47.34
N GLY A 481 -31.45 -5.78 47.59
CA GLY A 481 -32.41 -6.23 46.56
C GLY A 481 -33.23 -5.11 45.94
N ASN A 482 -33.35 -3.97 46.61
CA ASN A 482 -34.07 -2.79 46.11
C ASN A 482 -33.22 -1.77 45.40
N MET A 483 -31.88 -1.81 45.56
CA MET A 483 -30.96 -0.82 45.05
C MET A 483 -30.72 -0.96 43.53
N TYR A 484 -31.00 -2.10 42.94
CA TYR A 484 -30.69 -2.39 41.55
C TYR A 484 -31.88 -3.07 40.85
N PHE A 485 -31.99 -2.86 39.54
CA PHE A 485 -32.84 -3.69 38.69
C PHE A 485 -32.21 -5.08 38.51
N ASN A 486 -33.02 -6.10 38.25
CA ASN A 486 -32.53 -7.50 38.09
C ASN A 486 -31.51 -7.67 36.96
N ASP A 487 -31.59 -6.85 35.97
CA ASP A 487 -30.69 -6.82 34.80
C ASP A 487 -29.59 -5.74 34.89
N PHE A 488 -29.39 -5.21 36.11
CA PHE A 488 -28.28 -4.28 36.39
C PHE A 488 -26.91 -4.94 36.17
N GLU A 489 -26.08 -4.33 35.36
CA GLU A 489 -24.68 -4.71 35.15
C GLU A 489 -23.83 -3.45 34.95
N TRP A 490 -22.93 -3.20 35.88
CA TRP A 490 -21.95 -2.12 35.77
C TRP A 490 -20.66 -2.64 35.15
N LEU A 491 -20.41 -2.32 33.89
CA LEU A 491 -19.38 -2.93 33.03
C LEU A 491 -18.18 -2.01 32.84
N LYS A 492 -17.85 -1.17 33.83
CA LYS A 492 -16.75 -0.20 33.83
C LYS A 492 -15.37 -0.86 33.50
N HIS A 493 -15.20 -2.15 33.86
CA HIS A 493 -13.99 -2.91 33.58
C HIS A 493 -13.77 -3.19 32.06
N LEU A 494 -14.84 -3.15 31.27
CA LEU A 494 -14.79 -3.34 29.80
C LEU A 494 -14.60 -2.02 29.06
N ARG A 495 -14.69 -0.87 29.75
CA ARG A 495 -14.58 0.47 29.15
C ARG A 495 -13.14 0.74 28.72
N PRO A 496 -12.87 1.05 27.43
CA PRO A 496 -11.58 1.56 27.01
C PRO A 496 -11.25 2.87 27.77
N LYS A 497 -10.11 2.94 28.42
CA LYS A 497 -9.68 4.13 29.20
C LYS A 497 -8.67 4.99 28.44
N LYS A 498 -8.04 4.43 27.43
CA LYS A 498 -7.05 5.07 26.58
C LYS A 498 -7.05 4.42 25.20
N VAL A 499 -6.39 5.04 24.23
CA VAL A 499 -6.39 4.57 22.84
C VAL A 499 -5.93 3.13 22.70
N GLU A 500 -4.89 2.71 23.45
CA GLU A 500 -4.34 1.36 23.32
C GLU A 500 -5.30 0.26 23.83
N ASP A 501 -6.33 0.62 24.56
CA ASP A 501 -7.30 -0.36 25.09
C ASP A 501 -8.29 -0.83 24.01
N ILE A 502 -8.48 -0.07 22.91
CA ILE A 502 -9.36 -0.50 21.81
C ILE A 502 -8.86 -1.77 21.09
N TYR A 503 -7.56 -2.09 21.22
CA TYR A 503 -6.97 -3.30 20.65
C TYR A 503 -7.10 -4.53 21.56
N LYS A 504 -7.63 -4.35 22.80
CA LYS A 504 -7.73 -5.41 23.81
C LYS A 504 -9.18 -5.85 23.96
N TRP A 505 -9.56 -6.88 23.24
CA TRP A 505 -10.91 -7.43 23.36
C TRP A 505 -11.04 -8.35 24.56
N GLN A 506 -11.96 -8.03 25.47
CA GLN A 506 -12.36 -8.91 26.58
C GLN A 506 -13.73 -9.53 26.23
N PRO A 507 -13.87 -10.88 26.20
CA PRO A 507 -15.16 -11.51 25.98
C PRO A 507 -16.18 -11.07 27.04
N TYR A 508 -17.41 -10.83 26.60
CA TYR A 508 -18.52 -10.48 27.46
C TYR A 508 -19.75 -11.32 27.10
N THR A 509 -20.33 -11.97 28.08
CA THR A 509 -21.59 -12.69 27.94
C THR A 509 -22.60 -12.03 28.85
N PRO A 510 -23.72 -11.47 28.35
CA PRO A 510 -24.77 -10.86 29.19
C PRO A 510 -25.35 -11.87 30.18
N LYS A 511 -25.74 -11.38 31.35
CA LYS A 511 -26.59 -12.16 32.25
C LYS A 511 -27.92 -12.46 31.55
N ARG A 512 -28.38 -13.69 31.60
CA ARG A 512 -29.65 -14.14 31.01
C ARG A 512 -30.86 -13.62 31.77
#